data_d997bffb9f4b2534ed7cd46cfee7d158
#
_entry.id   d997bffb9f4b2534ed7cd46cfee7d158
#
_cell.length_a   1.000
_cell.length_b   1.000
_cell.length_c   1.000
_cell.angle_alpha   90.00
_cell.angle_beta   90.00
_cell.angle_gamma   90.00
#
_symmetry.space_group_name_H-M   'P 1'
#
loop_
_entity.id
_entity.type
_entity.pdbx_description
1 polymer ?
#
loop_
_entity_poly.entity_id
_entity_poly.type
_entity_poly.pdbx_seq_one_letter_code
_entity_poly.pdbx_strand_id
1 'polypeptide(L)'
;MLVLKLMTYRNGAVMAAVTTSLPETVGEVRNWDYRFCWLRDASMAIETLFNIGHVNSARRFMKFIQSTFITTHNYQIMYGIRGERELTELTLDHLAGYKDSRPVRIGNDAYHQRQNDSFGYLMDLIYQYYCLMPGTLDEVEDMWEMVKCIALTVCENWRKPDKGIWEIRGEAQQFVSSKVMCWVALDRAAKIAVLLNKHGYGEQWNAEAAL
;
A
#
# COMPACT_ATOMS: atom_id res chain seq x y z
N MET A 1 -2.56 4.92 19.52
CA MET A 1 -2.57 6.20 18.78
C MET A 1 -1.21 6.89 18.72
N LEU A 2 -0.50 7.11 19.82
CA LEU A 2 0.80 7.81 19.83
C LEU A 2 1.81 7.16 18.85
N VAL A 3 1.95 5.85 18.87
CA VAL A 3 2.87 5.11 17.97
C VAL A 3 2.57 5.41 16.51
N LEU A 4 1.33 5.29 16.05
CA LEU A 4 0.96 5.57 14.66
C LEU A 4 1.29 7.01 14.25
N LYS A 5 1.10 7.97 15.17
CA LYS A 5 1.47 9.38 14.94
C LYS A 5 2.98 9.56 14.82
N LEU A 6 3.76 8.91 15.64
CA LEU A 6 5.23 8.98 15.60
C LEU A 6 5.80 8.31 14.34
N MET A 7 5.12 7.31 13.80
CA MET A 7 5.49 6.63 12.55
C MET A 7 5.02 7.37 11.29
N THR A 8 4.16 8.38 11.44
CA THR A 8 3.66 9.18 10.31
C THR A 8 4.60 10.35 10.03
N TYR A 9 5.21 10.35 8.85
CA TYR A 9 6.08 11.44 8.40
C TYR A 9 5.26 12.68 8.03
N ARG A 10 5.93 13.84 7.98
CA ARG A 10 5.26 15.14 7.74
C ARG A 10 4.45 15.24 6.44
N ASN A 11 4.82 14.49 5.41
CA ASN A 11 4.08 14.43 4.12
C ASN A 11 2.90 13.45 4.14
N GLY A 12 2.73 12.66 5.20
CA GLY A 12 1.67 11.67 5.34
C GLY A 12 2.11 10.22 5.16
N ALA A 13 3.31 9.94 4.63
CA ALA A 13 3.85 8.60 4.56
C ALA A 13 3.93 7.97 5.96
N VAL A 14 3.59 6.69 6.09
CA VAL A 14 3.62 5.94 7.34
C VAL A 14 4.64 4.82 7.22
N MET A 15 5.65 4.81 8.11
CA MET A 15 6.62 3.71 8.17
C MET A 15 5.98 2.45 8.75
N ALA A 16 6.29 1.29 8.19
CA ALA A 16 5.85 0.01 8.74
C ALA A 16 6.49 -0.24 10.12
N ALA A 17 7.77 0.07 10.28
CA ALA A 17 8.44 0.16 11.59
C ALA A 17 9.58 1.19 11.56
N VAL A 18 10.07 1.62 12.75
CA VAL A 18 11.21 2.56 12.86
C VAL A 18 12.57 1.85 12.88
N THR A 19 12.58 0.54 12.63
CA THR A 19 13.74 -0.34 12.82
C THR A 19 14.20 -0.97 11.52
N THR A 20 15.49 -1.28 11.45
CA THR A 20 16.03 -2.21 10.48
C THR A 20 16.71 -3.38 11.20
N SER A 21 16.66 -4.54 10.57
CA SER A 21 17.45 -5.72 10.90
C SER A 21 17.31 -6.25 12.34
N LEU A 22 16.17 -5.95 12.99
CA LEU A 22 15.80 -6.69 14.19
C LEU A 22 15.33 -8.09 13.78
N PRO A 23 15.91 -9.17 14.36
CA PRO A 23 15.57 -10.52 13.94
C PRO A 23 14.17 -10.92 14.40
N GLU A 24 13.43 -11.62 13.56
CA GLU A 24 12.18 -12.29 13.96
C GLU A 24 12.47 -13.35 15.05
N THR A 25 13.60 -14.06 14.89
CA THR A 25 14.15 -14.98 15.87
C THR A 25 15.62 -14.67 16.04
N VAL A 26 16.09 -14.51 17.28
CA VAL A 26 17.51 -14.21 17.59
C VAL A 26 18.42 -15.28 17.00
N GLY A 27 19.45 -14.85 16.27
CA GLY A 27 20.41 -15.73 15.57
C GLY A 27 19.98 -16.15 14.17
N GLU A 28 18.75 -15.86 13.74
CA GLU A 28 18.22 -16.21 12.44
C GLU A 28 18.45 -15.11 11.39
N VAL A 29 18.10 -15.43 10.12
CA VAL A 29 18.44 -14.60 8.95
C VAL A 29 17.32 -13.64 8.51
N ARG A 30 16.14 -13.74 9.10
CA ARG A 30 14.97 -12.91 8.76
C ARG A 30 15.03 -11.56 9.47
N ASN A 31 15.90 -10.70 8.98
CA ASN A 31 16.27 -9.40 9.57
C ASN A 31 16.03 -8.32 8.53
N TRP A 32 14.82 -7.78 8.46
CA TRP A 32 14.39 -6.90 7.37
C TRP A 32 14.46 -5.42 7.75
N ASP A 33 14.57 -4.56 6.74
CA ASP A 33 14.41 -3.12 6.89
C ASP A 33 12.93 -2.73 6.71
N TYR A 34 12.29 -2.28 7.78
CA TYR A 34 10.88 -1.89 7.80
C TYR A 34 10.66 -0.37 7.81
N ARG A 35 11.70 0.44 7.59
CA ARG A 35 11.62 1.91 7.66
C ARG A 35 10.96 2.56 6.44
N PHE A 36 10.25 1.80 5.65
CA PHE A 36 9.57 2.23 4.42
C PHE A 36 8.06 2.26 4.60
N CYS A 37 7.39 2.90 3.63
CA CYS A 37 5.94 3.04 3.59
C CYS A 37 5.35 1.96 2.67
N TRP A 38 4.87 0.86 3.23
CA TRP A 38 4.04 -0.09 2.49
C TRP A 38 2.63 0.46 2.31
N LEU A 39 2.06 0.36 1.12
CA LEU A 39 0.70 0.84 0.84
C LEU A 39 -0.35 0.15 1.71
N ARG A 40 -0.24 -1.16 1.89
CA ARG A 40 -1.12 -1.97 2.75
C ARG A 40 -1.10 -1.47 4.20
N ASP A 41 0.08 -1.45 4.80
CA ASP A 41 0.27 -1.10 6.22
C ASP A 41 -0.12 0.35 6.48
N ALA A 42 0.28 1.25 5.60
CA ALA A 42 -0.07 2.65 5.69
C ALA A 42 -1.59 2.87 5.55
N SER A 43 -2.26 2.15 4.63
CA SER A 43 -3.71 2.26 4.47
C SER A 43 -4.46 1.86 5.73
N MET A 44 -4.12 0.73 6.36
CA MET A 44 -4.72 0.30 7.63
C MET A 44 -4.45 1.28 8.77
N ALA A 45 -3.21 1.79 8.88
CA ALA A 45 -2.84 2.77 9.90
C ALA A 45 -3.61 4.08 9.73
N ILE A 46 -3.73 4.58 8.49
CA ILE A 46 -4.44 5.82 8.17
C ILE A 46 -5.94 5.65 8.35
N GLU A 47 -6.52 4.51 7.96
CA GLU A 47 -7.93 4.19 8.22
C GLU A 47 -8.21 4.24 9.73
N THR A 48 -7.37 3.60 10.54
CA THR A 48 -7.49 3.66 12.00
C THR A 48 -7.45 5.10 12.52
N LEU A 49 -6.48 5.91 12.06
CA LEU A 49 -6.36 7.30 12.45
C LEU A 49 -7.59 8.14 11.98
N PHE A 50 -8.10 7.84 10.81
CA PHE A 50 -9.27 8.51 10.24
C PHE A 50 -10.53 8.23 11.07
N ASN A 51 -10.78 6.97 11.41
CA ASN A 51 -11.94 6.53 12.19
C ASN A 51 -11.98 7.10 13.61
N ILE A 52 -10.81 7.48 14.17
CA ILE A 52 -10.73 8.18 15.47
C ILE A 52 -10.61 9.71 15.34
N GLY A 53 -10.93 10.26 14.17
CA GLY A 53 -11.03 11.70 13.92
C GLY A 53 -9.74 12.42 13.50
N HIS A 54 -8.67 11.69 13.21
CA HIS A 54 -7.41 12.30 12.71
C HIS A 54 -7.43 12.55 11.19
N VAL A 55 -8.43 13.23 10.71
CA VAL A 55 -8.72 13.52 9.30
C VAL A 55 -7.53 14.11 8.53
N ASN A 56 -6.77 15.01 9.17
CA ASN A 56 -5.60 15.61 8.54
C ASN A 56 -4.48 14.60 8.22
N SER A 57 -4.43 13.46 8.89
CA SER A 57 -3.49 12.39 8.57
C SER A 57 -3.90 11.70 7.27
N ALA A 58 -5.18 11.38 7.11
CA ALA A 58 -5.71 10.82 5.88
C ALA A 58 -5.49 11.77 4.69
N ARG A 59 -5.82 13.06 4.85
CA ARG A 59 -5.61 14.06 3.77
C ARG A 59 -4.15 14.15 3.33
N ARG A 60 -3.19 14.14 4.26
CA ARG A 60 -1.76 14.17 3.91
C ARG A 60 -1.32 12.89 3.22
N PHE A 61 -1.79 11.73 3.69
CA PHE A 61 -1.47 10.47 3.06
C PHE A 61 -2.04 10.39 1.62
N MET A 62 -3.28 10.82 1.40
CA MET A 62 -3.83 10.90 0.04
C MET A 62 -2.98 11.77 -0.88
N LYS A 63 -2.54 12.95 -0.42
CA LYS A 63 -1.63 13.80 -1.18
C LYS A 63 -0.26 13.13 -1.45
N PHE A 64 0.26 12.38 -0.48
CA PHE A 64 1.49 11.61 -0.67
C PHE A 64 1.31 10.56 -1.77
N ILE A 65 0.24 9.76 -1.73
CA ILE A 65 -0.04 8.75 -2.76
C ILE A 65 -0.28 9.39 -4.13
N GLN A 66 -1.06 10.46 -4.20
CA GLN A 66 -1.26 11.22 -5.45
C GLN A 66 0.07 11.69 -6.05
N SER A 67 0.97 12.23 -5.24
CA SER A 67 2.29 12.70 -5.72
C SER A 67 3.16 11.57 -6.29
N THR A 68 3.07 10.36 -5.71
CA THR A 68 3.80 9.19 -6.22
C THR A 68 3.17 8.64 -7.51
N PHE A 69 1.85 8.73 -7.64
CA PHE A 69 1.10 8.29 -8.82
C PHE A 69 1.33 9.21 -10.03
N ILE A 70 1.20 10.54 -9.87
CA ILE A 70 1.34 11.52 -10.95
C ILE A 70 2.67 11.36 -11.68
N THR A 71 3.72 10.99 -10.97
CA THR A 71 5.06 10.86 -11.54
C THR A 71 5.20 9.66 -12.50
N THR A 72 4.46 8.58 -12.31
CA THR A 72 4.75 7.30 -12.98
C THR A 72 3.53 6.59 -13.54
N HIS A 73 2.32 7.00 -13.17
CA HIS A 73 1.05 6.30 -13.50
C HIS A 73 1.08 4.79 -13.16
N ASN A 74 1.94 4.40 -12.21
CA ASN A 74 2.09 3.02 -11.79
C ASN A 74 2.37 2.94 -10.29
N TYR A 75 1.66 2.06 -9.58
CA TYR A 75 1.85 1.82 -8.17
C TYR A 75 2.88 0.73 -7.92
N GLN A 76 3.77 1.03 -6.97
CA GLN A 76 4.65 0.09 -6.31
C GLN A 76 4.05 -0.24 -4.94
N ILE A 77 4.32 -1.42 -4.42
CA ILE A 77 3.71 -1.86 -3.14
C ILE A 77 4.24 -1.08 -1.93
N MET A 78 5.43 -0.49 -2.05
CA MET A 78 6.08 0.27 -0.98
C MET A 78 6.95 1.39 -1.56
N TYR A 79 7.17 2.42 -0.75
CA TYR A 79 7.96 3.60 -1.08
C TYR A 79 8.85 4.00 0.09
N GLY A 80 9.92 4.74 -0.18
CA GLY A 80 10.60 5.51 0.84
C GLY A 80 9.67 6.57 1.45
N ILE A 81 9.99 7.05 2.64
CA ILE A 81 9.14 8.03 3.36
C ILE A 81 9.04 9.39 2.67
N ARG A 82 9.86 9.68 1.68
CA ARG A 82 9.80 10.88 0.84
C ARG A 82 9.24 10.61 -0.55
N GLY A 83 8.87 9.36 -0.84
CA GLY A 83 8.39 8.90 -2.14
C GLY A 83 9.47 8.24 -3.01
N GLU A 84 10.63 7.91 -2.44
CA GLU A 84 11.67 7.17 -3.15
C GLU A 84 11.13 5.82 -3.63
N ARG A 85 11.46 5.47 -4.87
CA ARG A 85 10.97 4.24 -5.51
C ARG A 85 12.02 3.14 -5.53
N GLU A 86 13.29 3.51 -5.59
CA GLU A 86 14.38 2.54 -5.55
C GLU A 86 14.81 2.31 -4.10
N LEU A 87 14.61 1.08 -3.64
CA LEU A 87 14.80 0.68 -2.25
C LEU A 87 15.73 -0.54 -2.18
N THR A 88 16.78 -0.53 -3.00
CA THR A 88 17.72 -1.63 -3.19
C THR A 88 18.21 -2.19 -1.87
N GLU A 89 18.03 -3.50 -1.67
CA GLU A 89 18.49 -4.22 -0.48
C GLU A 89 20.01 -4.42 -0.52
N LEU A 90 20.68 -3.98 0.53
CA LEU A 90 22.12 -4.15 0.70
C LEU A 90 22.43 -4.79 2.04
N THR A 91 23.41 -5.67 2.09
CA THR A 91 23.94 -6.27 3.31
C THR A 91 25.10 -5.44 3.84
N LEU A 92 25.13 -5.20 5.14
CA LEU A 92 26.19 -4.48 5.86
C LEU A 92 27.04 -5.47 6.64
N ASP A 93 27.99 -6.13 5.98
CA ASP A 93 28.77 -7.25 6.53
C ASP A 93 29.67 -6.87 7.70
N HIS A 94 29.99 -5.56 7.82
CA HIS A 94 30.79 -5.01 8.93
C HIS A 94 30.02 -4.89 10.25
N LEU A 95 28.71 -5.13 10.25
CA LEU A 95 27.85 -5.05 11.45
C LEU A 95 27.46 -6.44 11.92
N ALA A 96 27.57 -6.66 13.23
CA ALA A 96 27.21 -7.93 13.85
C ALA A 96 25.69 -8.18 13.93
N GLY A 97 24.90 -7.11 13.90
CA GLY A 97 23.45 -7.18 14.15
C GLY A 97 23.09 -7.35 15.63
N TYR A 98 21.79 -7.32 15.91
CA TYR A 98 21.28 -7.50 17.26
C TYR A 98 21.57 -8.92 17.76
N LYS A 99 22.33 -9.05 18.86
CA LYS A 99 22.76 -10.35 19.41
C LYS A 99 23.35 -11.27 18.34
N ASP A 100 24.25 -10.73 17.51
CA ASP A 100 24.93 -11.42 16.41
C ASP A 100 23.98 -12.01 15.33
N SER A 101 22.76 -11.48 15.21
CA SER A 101 21.80 -11.92 14.20
C SER A 101 22.12 -11.23 12.87
N ARG A 102 22.68 -12.00 11.95
CA ARG A 102 23.08 -11.55 10.60
C ARG A 102 22.11 -12.07 9.55
N PRO A 103 22.03 -11.41 8.37
CA PRO A 103 22.71 -10.17 7.97
C PRO A 103 22.04 -8.92 8.54
N VAL A 104 22.81 -7.84 8.67
CA VAL A 104 22.24 -6.49 8.82
C VAL A 104 21.95 -5.95 7.43
N ARG A 105 20.73 -5.44 7.21
CA ARG A 105 20.29 -4.93 5.90
C ARG A 105 19.88 -3.47 5.95
N ILE A 106 20.02 -2.80 4.83
CA ILE A 106 19.35 -1.55 4.47
C ILE A 106 18.67 -1.73 3.12
N GLY A 107 17.57 -1.03 2.88
CA GLY A 107 16.73 -1.33 1.71
C GLY A 107 15.89 -2.59 1.93
N ASN A 108 15.00 -2.88 0.98
CA ASN A 108 14.17 -4.09 1.05
C ASN A 108 13.67 -4.49 -0.34
N ASP A 109 14.16 -5.61 -0.85
CA ASP A 109 13.84 -6.12 -2.20
C ASP A 109 12.35 -6.46 -2.41
N ALA A 110 11.53 -6.44 -1.36
CA ALA A 110 10.08 -6.56 -1.50
C ALA A 110 9.51 -5.47 -2.43
N TYR A 111 10.18 -4.33 -2.61
CA TYR A 111 9.70 -3.26 -3.49
C TYR A 111 9.55 -3.69 -4.96
N HIS A 112 10.23 -4.76 -5.39
CA HIS A 112 10.05 -5.37 -6.72
C HIS A 112 8.91 -6.39 -6.79
N GLN A 113 8.34 -6.77 -5.64
CA GLN A 113 7.33 -7.81 -5.60
C GLN A 113 5.98 -7.30 -6.11
N ARG A 114 5.22 -8.21 -6.71
CA ARG A 114 3.78 -8.02 -6.87
C ARG A 114 3.08 -8.60 -5.65
N GLN A 115 2.26 -7.79 -5.01
CA GLN A 115 1.40 -8.13 -3.88
C GLN A 115 0.02 -7.57 -4.18
N ASN A 116 -0.85 -8.42 -4.74
CA ASN A 116 -2.15 -7.99 -5.26
C ASN A 116 -3.13 -7.53 -4.16
N ASP A 117 -2.91 -7.97 -2.91
CA ASP A 117 -3.69 -7.54 -1.76
C ASP A 117 -3.57 -6.04 -1.47
N SER A 118 -2.42 -5.44 -1.71
CA SER A 118 -2.12 -4.03 -1.39
C SER A 118 -3.12 -3.06 -2.03
N PHE A 119 -3.61 -3.38 -3.24
CA PHE A 119 -4.57 -2.54 -3.96
C PHE A 119 -5.94 -2.49 -3.28
N GLY A 120 -6.36 -3.59 -2.64
CA GLY A 120 -7.64 -3.63 -1.92
C GLY A 120 -7.63 -2.73 -0.69
N TYR A 121 -6.56 -2.77 0.10
CA TYR A 121 -6.42 -1.89 1.27
C TYR A 121 -6.39 -0.41 0.88
N LEU A 122 -5.64 -0.07 -0.17
CA LEU A 122 -5.59 1.31 -0.66
C LEU A 122 -6.94 1.77 -1.21
N MET A 123 -7.61 0.94 -2.03
CA MET A 123 -8.90 1.28 -2.63
C MET A 123 -10.01 1.44 -1.57
N ASP A 124 -9.99 0.62 -0.52
CA ASP A 124 -10.95 0.73 0.58
C ASP A 124 -10.78 2.06 1.33
N LEU A 125 -9.54 2.45 1.61
CA LEU A 125 -9.25 3.76 2.21
C LEU A 125 -9.67 4.93 1.29
N ILE A 126 -9.44 4.83 -0.03
CA ILE A 126 -9.88 5.84 -1.00
C ILE A 126 -11.41 5.94 -0.99
N TYR A 127 -12.12 4.81 -0.96
CA TYR A 127 -13.60 4.80 -0.89
C TYR A 127 -14.10 5.50 0.37
N GLN A 128 -13.54 5.17 1.54
CA GLN A 128 -13.91 5.84 2.80
C GLN A 128 -13.62 7.34 2.73
N TYR A 129 -12.51 7.74 2.11
CA TYR A 129 -12.18 9.14 1.92
C TYR A 129 -13.22 9.87 1.07
N TYR A 130 -13.66 9.28 -0.06
CA TYR A 130 -14.75 9.84 -0.88
C TYR A 130 -16.06 9.98 -0.12
N CYS A 131 -16.40 9.00 0.71
CA CYS A 131 -17.67 9.01 1.46
C CYS A 131 -17.72 10.06 2.59
N LEU A 132 -16.57 10.35 3.19
CA LEU A 132 -16.51 11.07 4.46
C LEU A 132 -15.85 12.45 4.37
N MET A 133 -15.13 12.72 3.26
CA MET A 133 -14.37 13.96 3.10
C MET A 133 -14.92 14.81 1.96
N PRO A 134 -15.33 16.06 2.24
CA PRO A 134 -15.61 17.00 1.17
C PRO A 134 -14.31 17.34 0.43
N GLY A 135 -14.32 17.18 -0.89
CA GLY A 135 -13.22 17.55 -1.79
C GLY A 135 -13.61 18.67 -2.73
N THR A 136 -12.63 19.37 -3.29
CA THR A 136 -12.81 20.21 -4.46
C THR A 136 -13.02 19.33 -5.70
N LEU A 137 -13.55 19.89 -6.79
CA LEU A 137 -13.70 19.15 -8.04
C LEU A 137 -12.35 18.59 -8.54
N ASP A 138 -11.29 19.40 -8.47
CA ASP A 138 -9.95 18.97 -8.89
C ASP A 138 -9.43 17.79 -8.04
N GLU A 139 -9.57 17.86 -6.71
CA GLU A 139 -9.18 16.76 -5.81
C GLU A 139 -9.98 15.47 -6.12
N VAL A 140 -11.24 15.58 -6.47
CA VAL A 140 -12.11 14.46 -6.83
C VAL A 140 -11.67 13.82 -8.14
N GLU A 141 -11.38 14.61 -9.18
CA GLU A 141 -10.95 14.11 -10.48
C GLU A 141 -9.54 13.51 -10.44
N ASP A 142 -8.60 14.13 -9.73
CA ASP A 142 -7.26 13.58 -9.52
C ASP A 142 -7.31 12.21 -8.84
N MET A 143 -8.16 12.05 -7.82
CA MET A 143 -8.36 10.76 -7.16
C MET A 143 -9.07 9.76 -8.06
N TRP A 144 -9.97 10.20 -8.94
CA TRP A 144 -10.61 9.33 -9.91
C TRP A 144 -9.62 8.69 -10.88
N GLU A 145 -8.61 9.42 -11.34
CA GLU A 145 -7.54 8.83 -12.15
C GLU A 145 -6.80 7.71 -11.40
N MET A 146 -6.54 7.90 -10.10
CA MET A 146 -5.97 6.85 -9.25
C MET A 146 -6.87 5.62 -9.17
N VAL A 147 -8.18 5.82 -8.93
CA VAL A 147 -9.17 4.72 -8.87
C VAL A 147 -9.15 3.90 -10.15
N LYS A 148 -9.19 4.56 -11.31
CA LYS A 148 -9.13 3.88 -12.61
C LYS A 148 -7.85 3.07 -12.79
N CYS A 149 -6.71 3.65 -12.46
CA CYS A 149 -5.42 2.97 -12.60
C CYS A 149 -5.34 1.73 -11.70
N ILE A 150 -5.75 1.84 -10.43
CA ILE A 150 -5.76 0.71 -9.49
C ILE A 150 -6.71 -0.39 -10.00
N ALA A 151 -7.94 -0.03 -10.38
CA ALA A 151 -8.93 -0.99 -10.86
C ALA A 151 -8.44 -1.72 -12.12
N LEU A 152 -7.84 -1.01 -13.08
CA LEU A 152 -7.25 -1.61 -14.28
C LEU A 152 -6.11 -2.58 -13.91
N THR A 153 -5.20 -2.14 -13.03
CA THR A 153 -4.10 -2.99 -12.55
C THR A 153 -4.62 -4.27 -11.90
N VAL A 154 -5.70 -4.18 -11.13
CA VAL A 154 -6.34 -5.36 -10.51
C VAL A 154 -6.94 -6.27 -11.58
N CYS A 155 -7.72 -5.75 -12.53
CA CYS A 155 -8.31 -6.54 -13.62
C CYS A 155 -7.25 -7.34 -14.41
N GLU A 156 -6.09 -6.73 -14.65
CA GLU A 156 -5.00 -7.36 -15.41
C GLU A 156 -4.22 -8.41 -14.61
N ASN A 157 -4.25 -8.33 -13.28
CA ASN A 157 -3.31 -9.08 -12.45
C ASN A 157 -3.94 -10.05 -11.44
N TRP A 158 -5.21 -9.94 -11.10
CA TRP A 158 -5.79 -10.72 -10.02
C TRP A 158 -5.74 -12.24 -10.26
N ARG A 159 -5.72 -12.69 -11.53
CA ARG A 159 -5.57 -14.12 -11.89
C ARG A 159 -4.13 -14.63 -11.80
N LYS A 160 -3.15 -13.73 -11.76
CA LYS A 160 -1.74 -14.09 -11.72
C LYS A 160 -1.30 -14.42 -10.30
N PRO A 161 -0.32 -15.30 -10.11
CA PRO A 161 0.28 -15.54 -8.79
C PRO A 161 1.03 -14.30 -8.31
N ASP A 162 1.12 -14.15 -6.99
CA ASP A 162 1.83 -13.03 -6.36
C ASP A 162 2.67 -13.50 -5.14
N LYS A 163 3.20 -12.58 -4.36
CA LYS A 163 3.97 -12.87 -3.15
C LYS A 163 3.13 -12.83 -1.88
N GLY A 164 1.88 -12.37 -1.99
CA GLY A 164 0.93 -12.24 -0.88
C GLY A 164 1.38 -11.33 0.23
N ILE A 165 0.59 -11.26 1.27
CA ILE A 165 0.85 -10.45 2.47
C ILE A 165 2.13 -10.88 3.22
N TRP A 166 2.54 -12.14 3.06
CA TRP A 166 3.72 -12.69 3.73
C TRP A 166 5.04 -12.37 3.02
N GLU A 167 5.00 -11.69 1.86
CA GLU A 167 6.19 -11.26 1.11
C GLU A 167 7.18 -12.41 0.84
N ILE A 168 6.64 -13.57 0.47
CA ILE A 168 7.46 -14.78 0.30
C ILE A 168 8.61 -14.52 -0.68
N ARG A 169 9.81 -14.97 -0.32
CA ARG A 169 11.02 -14.84 -1.16
C ARG A 169 11.17 -15.98 -2.18
N GLY A 170 10.36 -17.05 -2.07
CA GLY A 170 10.25 -18.14 -3.03
C GLY A 170 9.42 -17.79 -4.27
N GLU A 171 8.93 -18.79 -5.00
CA GLU A 171 8.09 -18.61 -6.17
C GLU A 171 6.74 -17.95 -5.83
N ALA A 172 6.21 -17.14 -6.75
CA ALA A 172 4.90 -16.54 -6.61
C ALA A 172 3.80 -17.61 -6.58
N GLN A 173 2.78 -17.43 -5.74
CA GLN A 173 1.71 -18.39 -5.52
C GLN A 173 0.33 -17.73 -5.59
N GLN A 174 -0.72 -18.55 -5.59
CA GLN A 174 -2.09 -18.07 -5.50
C GLN A 174 -2.50 -17.98 -4.02
N PHE A 175 -2.79 -16.76 -3.54
CA PHE A 175 -3.24 -16.53 -2.17
C PHE A 175 -4.70 -16.11 -2.15
N VAL A 176 -5.50 -16.76 -1.31
CA VAL A 176 -6.92 -16.40 -1.11
C VAL A 176 -7.04 -14.95 -0.64
N SER A 177 -6.20 -14.53 0.30
CA SER A 177 -6.17 -13.14 0.79
C SER A 177 -5.98 -12.12 -0.35
N SER A 178 -5.05 -12.38 -1.28
CA SER A 178 -4.83 -11.53 -2.45
C SER A 178 -6.07 -11.45 -3.35
N LYS A 179 -6.78 -12.59 -3.56
CA LYS A 179 -8.00 -12.62 -4.35
C LYS A 179 -9.13 -11.83 -3.71
N VAL A 180 -9.34 -12.03 -2.39
CA VAL A 180 -10.34 -11.27 -1.64
C VAL A 180 -10.06 -9.78 -1.70
N MET A 181 -8.81 -9.34 -1.55
CA MET A 181 -8.46 -7.92 -1.62
C MET A 181 -8.54 -7.35 -3.03
N CYS A 182 -8.29 -8.15 -4.08
CA CYS A 182 -8.60 -7.75 -5.47
C CYS A 182 -10.10 -7.51 -5.66
N TRP A 183 -10.94 -8.42 -5.14
CA TRP A 183 -12.38 -8.23 -5.13
C TRP A 183 -12.79 -6.96 -4.39
N VAL A 184 -12.24 -6.72 -3.20
CA VAL A 184 -12.47 -5.47 -2.43
C VAL A 184 -12.13 -4.25 -3.28
N ALA A 185 -10.98 -4.26 -3.98
CA ALA A 185 -10.57 -3.14 -4.82
C ALA A 185 -11.62 -2.84 -5.91
N LEU A 186 -12.13 -3.85 -6.61
CA LEU A 186 -13.11 -3.68 -7.68
C LEU A 186 -14.50 -3.28 -7.14
N ASP A 187 -14.94 -3.87 -6.03
CA ASP A 187 -16.20 -3.49 -5.36
C ASP A 187 -16.18 -2.01 -4.93
N ARG A 188 -15.07 -1.56 -4.31
CA ARG A 188 -14.93 -0.17 -3.88
C ARG A 188 -14.83 0.78 -5.08
N ALA A 189 -14.07 0.41 -6.12
CA ALA A 189 -13.99 1.19 -7.35
C ALA A 189 -15.35 1.36 -8.02
N ALA A 190 -16.16 0.29 -8.09
CA ALA A 190 -17.52 0.35 -8.63
C ALA A 190 -18.44 1.27 -7.81
N LYS A 191 -18.35 1.22 -6.47
CA LYS A 191 -19.09 2.11 -5.57
C LYS A 191 -18.67 3.57 -5.76
N ILE A 192 -17.37 3.87 -5.92
CA ILE A 192 -16.88 5.22 -6.23
C ILE A 192 -17.42 5.68 -7.58
N ALA A 193 -17.42 4.80 -8.60
CA ALA A 193 -17.97 5.13 -9.92
C ALA A 193 -19.45 5.54 -9.84
N VAL A 194 -20.24 4.87 -9.02
CA VAL A 194 -21.64 5.25 -8.76
C VAL A 194 -21.72 6.62 -8.09
N LEU A 195 -20.93 6.89 -7.04
CA LEU A 195 -20.88 8.18 -6.36
C LEU A 195 -20.56 9.34 -7.32
N LEU A 196 -19.74 9.09 -8.34
CA LEU A 196 -19.30 10.08 -9.32
C LEU A 196 -20.13 10.09 -10.61
N ASN A 197 -21.26 9.36 -10.67
CA ASN A 197 -22.10 9.19 -11.85
C ASN A 197 -21.35 8.63 -13.09
N LYS A 198 -20.33 7.81 -12.87
CA LYS A 198 -19.51 7.14 -13.92
C LYS A 198 -19.96 5.69 -14.10
N HIS A 199 -21.25 5.45 -14.33
CA HIS A 199 -21.91 4.15 -14.25
C HIS A 199 -21.29 3.06 -15.14
N GLY A 200 -20.83 3.40 -16.37
CA GLY A 200 -20.23 2.43 -17.27
C GLY A 200 -18.99 1.75 -16.69
N TYR A 201 -18.17 2.47 -15.93
CA TYR A 201 -17.04 1.89 -15.18
C TYR A 201 -17.52 0.98 -14.04
N GLY A 202 -18.57 1.40 -13.31
CA GLY A 202 -19.13 0.61 -12.24
C GLY A 202 -19.67 -0.75 -12.71
N GLU A 203 -20.35 -0.78 -13.83
CA GLU A 203 -20.86 -2.02 -14.46
C GLU A 203 -19.72 -2.95 -14.86
N GLN A 204 -18.67 -2.42 -15.51
CA GLN A 204 -17.49 -3.19 -15.92
C GLN A 204 -16.78 -3.82 -14.71
N TRP A 205 -16.53 -3.05 -13.66
CA TRP A 205 -15.81 -3.55 -12.48
C TRP A 205 -16.65 -4.51 -11.64
N ASN A 206 -17.96 -4.32 -11.55
CA ASN A 206 -18.85 -5.30 -10.93
C ASN A 206 -18.88 -6.63 -11.70
N ALA A 207 -18.88 -6.59 -13.04
CA ALA A 207 -18.81 -7.79 -13.85
C ALA A 207 -17.50 -8.56 -13.65
N GLU A 208 -16.36 -7.87 -13.55
CA GLU A 208 -15.05 -8.49 -13.26
C GLU A 208 -14.99 -9.03 -11.83
N ALA A 209 -15.56 -8.35 -10.85
CA ALA A 209 -15.62 -8.79 -9.46
C ALA A 209 -16.50 -10.05 -9.25
N ALA A 210 -17.41 -10.35 -10.18
CA ALA A 210 -18.29 -11.51 -10.11
C ALA A 210 -17.63 -12.82 -10.63
N LEU A 211 -16.43 -12.74 -11.21
CA LEU A 211 -15.66 -13.88 -11.75
C LEU A 211 -14.80 -14.54 -10.68
#